data_b9216af3179dbadf08cad92d15599b62
#
_entry.id   b9216af3179dbadf08cad92d15599b62
#
_cell.length_a   1.000
_cell.length_b   1.000
_cell.length_c   1.000
_cell.angle_alpha   90.00
_cell.angle_beta   90.00
_cell.angle_gamma   90.00
#
_symmetry.space_group_name_H-M   'P 1'
#
loop_
_entity.id
_entity.type
_entity.pdbx_description
1 polymer ?
#
loop_
_entity_poly.entity_id
_entity_poly.type
_entity_poly.pdbx_seq_one_letter_code
_entity_poly.pdbx_strand_id
1 'polypeptide(L)'
;MSNRFLPLLLLLFAGQSFANSILIPMDESQTNHLKAYGLAYTTLKNNAEIDWLLNYRGGSFLINYTSNTQKECSIRGVSFDIISNADVQTLKQQISNPDLNMEIMRLHKAARIAVYTPSKISLSSFEDTDAVLLVLKYAEIPFE
;
A
#
# COMPACT_ATOMS: atom_id res chain seq x y z
N MET A 1 -36.63 39.63 41.37
CA MET A 1 -35.25 39.34 40.88
C MET A 1 -35.30 37.97 40.20
N SER A 2 -35.33 37.96 38.86
CA SER A 2 -35.50 36.72 38.08
C SER A 2 -34.15 36.31 37.54
N ASN A 3 -33.58 35.25 38.08
CA ASN A 3 -32.33 34.63 37.58
C ASN A 3 -32.65 33.80 36.34
N ARG A 4 -32.37 34.36 35.17
CA ARG A 4 -32.40 33.60 33.92
C ARG A 4 -31.05 32.87 33.76
N PHE A 5 -30.99 31.58 34.17
CA PHE A 5 -29.89 30.71 33.78
C PHE A 5 -30.01 30.41 32.27
N LEU A 6 -29.10 30.94 31.49
CA LEU A 6 -28.92 30.60 30.10
C LEU A 6 -28.04 29.35 30.03
N PRO A 7 -28.53 28.18 29.56
CA PRO A 7 -27.70 27.01 29.41
C PRO A 7 -26.76 27.26 28.22
N LEU A 8 -25.46 27.32 28.51
CA LEU A 8 -24.40 27.35 27.52
C LEU A 8 -24.37 25.96 26.85
N LEU A 9 -25.00 25.85 25.68
CA LEU A 9 -25.00 24.65 24.85
C LEU A 9 -23.59 24.53 24.21
N LEU A 10 -22.69 23.77 24.87
CA LEU A 10 -21.36 23.45 24.35
C LEU A 10 -21.53 22.45 23.19
N LEU A 11 -21.59 22.96 21.96
CA LEU A 11 -21.52 22.15 20.74
C LEU A 11 -20.11 21.53 20.65
N LEU A 12 -19.98 20.31 21.15
CA LEU A 12 -18.84 19.44 20.86
C LEU A 12 -18.85 19.11 19.36
N PHE A 13 -18.17 19.91 18.56
CA PHE A 13 -17.75 19.49 17.23
C PHE A 13 -16.73 18.35 17.40
N ALA A 14 -17.22 17.11 17.46
CA ALA A 14 -16.40 15.93 17.26
C ALA A 14 -15.85 16.03 15.84
N GLY A 15 -14.61 16.53 15.70
CA GLY A 15 -13.88 16.52 14.45
C GLY A 15 -13.84 15.09 13.93
N GLN A 16 -14.61 14.79 12.90
CA GLN A 16 -14.57 13.53 12.19
C GLN A 16 -13.17 13.44 11.59
N SER A 17 -12.27 12.71 12.24
CA SER A 17 -10.99 12.35 11.65
C SER A 17 -11.30 11.35 10.52
N PHE A 18 -11.36 11.88 9.30
CA PHE A 18 -11.48 11.04 8.11
C PHE A 18 -10.12 10.35 7.92
N ALA A 19 -10.00 9.15 8.47
CA ALA A 19 -8.88 8.30 8.10
C ALA A 19 -9.10 7.87 6.64
N ASN A 20 -8.17 8.21 5.79
CA ASN A 20 -8.16 7.82 4.39
C ASN A 20 -7.20 6.63 4.20
N SER A 21 -7.37 5.92 3.09
CA SER A 21 -6.44 4.89 2.65
C SER A 21 -5.94 5.20 1.24
N ILE A 22 -4.78 4.68 0.91
CA ILE A 22 -4.23 4.67 -0.44
C ILE A 22 -4.50 3.30 -1.02
N LEU A 23 -5.26 3.24 -2.11
CA LEU A 23 -5.44 2.07 -2.94
C LEU A 23 -4.47 2.14 -4.12
N ILE A 24 -3.61 1.14 -4.24
CA ILE A 24 -2.65 0.99 -5.34
C ILE A 24 -3.19 -0.12 -6.24
N PRO A 25 -3.81 0.21 -7.38
CA PRO A 25 -4.30 -0.79 -8.31
C PRO A 25 -3.14 -1.54 -8.95
N MET A 26 -3.38 -2.80 -9.33
CA MET A 26 -2.42 -3.64 -10.04
C MET A 26 -2.97 -4.15 -11.37
N ASP A 27 -4.06 -3.55 -11.83
CA ASP A 27 -4.65 -3.74 -13.17
C ASP A 27 -3.94 -2.86 -14.23
N GLU A 28 -4.49 -2.78 -15.42
CA GLU A 28 -3.95 -1.99 -16.55
C GLU A 28 -3.86 -0.47 -16.27
N SER A 29 -4.54 0.03 -15.24
CA SER A 29 -4.43 1.44 -14.82
C SER A 29 -3.13 1.76 -14.10
N GLN A 30 -2.36 0.73 -13.68
CA GLN A 30 -1.07 0.92 -13.03
C GLN A 30 0.01 1.28 -14.05
N THR A 31 0.62 2.44 -13.88
CA THR A 31 1.70 2.91 -14.75
C THR A 31 3.02 2.20 -14.48
N ASN A 32 3.25 1.71 -13.25
CA ASN A 32 4.52 1.08 -12.88
C ASN A 32 4.34 -0.01 -11.81
N HIS A 33 4.00 -1.22 -12.26
CA HIS A 33 3.76 -2.37 -11.38
C HIS A 33 4.98 -2.72 -10.52
N LEU A 34 6.20 -2.71 -11.08
CA LEU A 34 7.40 -3.07 -10.33
C LEU A 34 7.69 -2.08 -9.20
N LYS A 35 7.51 -0.78 -9.44
CA LYS A 35 7.64 0.24 -8.39
C LYS A 35 6.50 0.15 -7.35
N ALA A 36 5.30 -0.28 -7.75
CA ALA A 36 4.20 -0.54 -6.83
C ALA A 36 4.55 -1.67 -5.85
N TYR A 37 5.12 -2.78 -6.33
CA TYR A 37 5.66 -3.84 -5.45
C TYR A 37 6.77 -3.32 -4.54
N GLY A 38 7.69 -2.52 -5.07
CA GLY A 38 8.77 -1.90 -4.29
C GLY A 38 8.25 -0.98 -3.18
N LEU A 39 7.19 -0.22 -3.47
CA LEU A 39 6.54 0.63 -2.49
C LEU A 39 5.87 -0.19 -1.39
N ALA A 40 5.14 -1.26 -1.75
CA ALA A 40 4.55 -2.19 -0.79
C ALA A 40 5.62 -2.82 0.10
N TYR A 41 6.71 -3.30 -0.49
CA TYR A 41 7.85 -3.85 0.25
C TYR A 41 8.44 -2.83 1.24
N THR A 42 8.70 -1.60 0.79
CA THR A 42 9.27 -0.53 1.62
C THR A 42 8.32 -0.17 2.77
N THR A 43 7.02 -0.14 2.52
CA THR A 43 5.99 0.10 3.55
C THR A 43 6.05 -0.97 4.65
N LEU A 44 6.10 -2.26 4.27
CA LEU A 44 6.25 -3.37 5.20
C LEU A 44 7.59 -3.33 5.96
N LYS A 45 8.68 -2.96 5.29
CA LYS A 45 10.00 -2.80 5.90
C LYS A 45 10.01 -1.73 6.99
N ASN A 46 9.18 -0.70 6.84
CA ASN A 46 8.97 0.36 7.82
C ASN A 46 7.94 0.00 8.90
N ASN A 47 7.62 -1.29 9.08
CA ASN A 47 6.70 -1.82 10.08
C ASN A 47 5.25 -1.32 9.94
N ALA A 48 4.84 -0.86 8.77
CA ALA A 48 3.44 -0.59 8.47
C ALA A 48 2.79 -1.83 7.83
N GLU A 49 1.56 -2.11 8.23
CA GLU A 49 0.78 -3.22 7.67
C GLU A 49 0.13 -2.81 6.35
N ILE A 50 -0.10 -3.80 5.49
CA ILE A 50 -0.75 -3.64 4.19
C ILE A 50 -1.84 -4.71 4.05
N ASP A 51 -3.00 -4.35 3.55
CA ASP A 51 -3.98 -5.32 3.05
C ASP A 51 -3.68 -5.58 1.55
N TRP A 52 -3.35 -6.82 1.20
CA TRP A 52 -3.24 -7.27 -0.18
C TRP A 52 -4.59 -7.83 -0.61
N LEU A 53 -5.17 -7.21 -1.63
CA LEU A 53 -6.51 -7.50 -2.13
C LEU A 53 -6.41 -8.46 -3.31
N LEU A 54 -6.36 -9.76 -3.02
CA LEU A 54 -6.21 -10.81 -4.02
C LEU A 54 -7.38 -10.79 -5.02
N ASN A 55 -7.04 -10.83 -6.30
CA ASN A 55 -7.97 -10.79 -7.44
C ASN A 55 -8.85 -9.53 -7.54
N TYR A 56 -8.67 -8.54 -6.66
CA TYR A 56 -9.30 -7.24 -6.82
C TYR A 56 -8.39 -6.32 -7.61
N ARG A 57 -8.84 -5.84 -8.79
CA ARG A 57 -8.08 -4.96 -9.70
C ARG A 57 -6.62 -5.42 -9.90
N GLY A 58 -6.43 -6.71 -10.23
CA GLY A 58 -5.10 -7.28 -10.49
C GLY A 58 -4.29 -7.66 -9.24
N GLY A 59 -4.89 -7.63 -8.04
CA GLY A 59 -4.19 -7.91 -6.77
C GLY A 59 -3.66 -6.64 -6.10
N SER A 60 -4.52 -5.65 -5.94
CA SER A 60 -4.22 -4.31 -5.42
C SER A 60 -3.69 -4.31 -3.98
N PHE A 61 -2.99 -3.24 -3.61
CA PHE A 61 -2.57 -2.99 -2.22
C PHE A 61 -3.40 -1.87 -1.61
N LEU A 62 -3.83 -2.05 -0.36
CA LEU A 62 -4.50 -1.04 0.44
C LEU A 62 -3.62 -0.69 1.64
N ILE A 63 -3.24 0.57 1.74
CA ILE A 63 -2.29 1.10 2.73
C ILE A 63 -2.94 2.26 3.47
N ASN A 64 -2.71 2.40 4.77
CA ASN A 64 -3.15 3.58 5.50
C ASN A 64 -2.53 4.85 4.89
N TYR A 65 -3.35 5.87 4.69
CA TYR A 65 -2.88 7.13 4.14
C TYR A 65 -1.88 7.81 5.07
N THR A 66 -0.76 8.20 4.49
CA THR A 66 0.14 9.21 5.05
C THR A 66 0.59 10.13 3.91
N SER A 67 0.88 11.39 4.23
CA SER A 67 1.44 12.33 3.23
C SER A 67 2.76 11.82 2.64
N ASN A 68 3.55 11.08 3.43
CA ASN A 68 4.78 10.46 2.96
C ASN A 68 4.51 9.33 1.96
N THR A 69 3.54 8.43 2.24
CA THR A 69 3.18 7.35 1.31
C THR A 69 2.65 7.91 -0.01
N GLN A 70 1.80 8.94 0.05
CA GLN A 70 1.33 9.64 -1.16
C GLN A 70 2.49 10.23 -1.97
N LYS A 71 3.43 10.90 -1.30
CA LYS A 71 4.62 11.47 -1.94
C LYS A 71 5.48 10.39 -2.59
N GLU A 72 5.71 9.25 -1.92
CA GLU A 72 6.45 8.12 -2.46
C GLU A 72 5.77 7.51 -3.70
N CYS A 73 4.43 7.38 -3.71
CA CYS A 73 3.69 6.97 -4.91
C CYS A 73 4.01 7.90 -6.10
N SER A 74 3.92 9.22 -5.86
CA SER A 74 4.15 10.22 -6.91
C SER A 74 5.60 10.21 -7.42
N ILE A 75 6.59 10.14 -6.53
CA ILE A 75 8.02 10.12 -6.90
C ILE A 75 8.35 8.87 -7.72
N ARG A 76 7.77 7.72 -7.39
CA ARG A 76 8.02 6.44 -8.05
C ARG A 76 7.19 6.25 -9.33
N GLY A 77 6.29 7.18 -9.65
CA GLY A 77 5.38 7.07 -10.79
C GLY A 77 4.38 5.91 -10.62
N VAL A 78 3.95 5.63 -9.38
CA VAL A 78 2.96 4.61 -9.05
C VAL A 78 1.58 5.23 -9.07
N SER A 79 0.66 4.66 -9.84
CA SER A 79 -0.76 5.05 -9.84
C SER A 79 -1.40 4.69 -8.51
N PHE A 80 -2.22 5.58 -7.95
CA PHE A 80 -2.92 5.36 -6.69
C PHE A 80 -4.20 6.18 -6.61
N ASP A 81 -5.15 5.70 -5.81
CA ASP A 81 -6.39 6.41 -5.44
C ASP A 81 -6.39 6.66 -3.92
N ILE A 82 -6.82 7.87 -3.52
CA ILE A 82 -7.10 8.15 -2.10
C ILE A 82 -8.57 7.87 -1.88
N ILE A 83 -8.89 6.91 -1.03
CA ILE A 83 -10.25 6.48 -0.74
C ILE A 83 -10.61 6.70 0.72
N SER A 84 -11.88 7.01 0.98
CA SER A 84 -12.40 7.22 2.32
C SER A 84 -12.59 5.89 3.08
N ASN A 85 -12.72 5.96 4.40
CA ASN A 85 -13.06 4.78 5.19
C ASN A 85 -14.39 4.13 4.76
N ALA A 86 -15.36 4.92 4.30
CA ALA A 86 -16.63 4.38 3.81
C ALA A 86 -16.41 3.54 2.54
N ASP A 87 -15.58 4.04 1.61
CA ASP A 87 -15.22 3.31 0.40
C ASP A 87 -14.43 2.03 0.72
N VAL A 88 -13.52 2.09 1.71
CA VAL A 88 -12.79 0.91 2.20
C VAL A 88 -13.75 -0.16 2.74
N GLN A 89 -14.77 0.22 3.49
CA GLN A 89 -15.76 -0.74 4.00
C GLN A 89 -16.57 -1.36 2.85
N THR A 90 -17.01 -0.55 1.89
CA THR A 90 -17.73 -1.02 0.71
C THR A 90 -16.88 -2.01 -0.10
N LEU A 91 -15.61 -1.67 -0.32
CA LEU A 91 -14.64 -2.53 -1.00
C LEU A 91 -14.43 -3.86 -0.26
N LYS A 92 -14.26 -3.82 1.07
CA LYS A 92 -14.11 -5.03 1.89
C LYS A 92 -15.36 -5.92 1.85
N GLN A 93 -16.55 -5.32 1.84
CA GLN A 93 -17.79 -6.07 1.68
C GLN A 93 -17.88 -6.73 0.29
N GLN A 94 -17.49 -6.03 -0.77
CA GLN A 94 -17.42 -6.60 -2.12
C GLN A 94 -16.48 -7.81 -2.16
N ILE A 95 -15.27 -7.69 -1.61
CA ILE A 95 -14.28 -8.78 -1.59
C ILE A 95 -14.77 -9.98 -0.77
N SER A 96 -15.57 -9.74 0.27
CA SER A 96 -16.13 -10.81 1.12
C SER A 96 -17.20 -11.66 0.42
N ASN A 97 -17.62 -11.31 -0.80
CA ASN A 97 -18.55 -12.10 -1.57
C ASN A 97 -17.86 -13.39 -2.08
N PRO A 98 -18.28 -14.60 -1.64
CA PRO A 98 -17.62 -15.85 -2.01
C PRO A 98 -17.69 -16.17 -3.51
N ASP A 99 -18.65 -15.58 -4.23
CA ASP A 99 -18.83 -15.82 -5.66
C ASP A 99 -17.78 -15.11 -6.53
N LEU A 100 -17.02 -14.14 -5.97
CA LEU A 100 -16.08 -13.33 -6.72
C LEU A 100 -14.64 -13.82 -6.68
N ASN A 101 -14.35 -14.91 -5.95
CA ASN A 101 -13.00 -15.47 -5.80
C ASN A 101 -11.94 -14.42 -5.45
N MET A 102 -12.28 -13.54 -4.52
CA MET A 102 -11.41 -12.48 -3.99
C MET A 102 -11.12 -12.74 -2.52
N GLU A 103 -9.98 -12.26 -2.03
CA GLU A 103 -9.59 -12.41 -0.62
C GLU A 103 -8.78 -11.19 -0.16
N ILE A 104 -8.84 -10.88 1.13
CA ILE A 104 -7.98 -9.87 1.77
C ILE A 104 -6.93 -10.60 2.59
N MET A 105 -5.68 -10.48 2.19
CA MET A 105 -4.55 -11.00 2.95
C MET A 105 -3.80 -9.86 3.63
N ARG A 106 -3.75 -9.87 4.96
CA ARG A 106 -2.96 -8.89 5.71
C ARG A 106 -1.49 -9.28 5.75
N LEU A 107 -0.65 -8.37 5.28
CA LEU A 107 0.80 -8.49 5.31
C LEU A 107 1.35 -7.65 6.48
N HIS A 108 2.20 -8.27 7.30
CA HIS A 108 2.72 -7.64 8.52
C HIS A 108 4.23 -7.32 8.46
N LYS A 109 4.95 -7.97 7.54
CA LYS A 109 6.40 -7.86 7.50
C LYS A 109 6.95 -8.09 6.10
N ALA A 110 7.97 -7.31 5.73
CA ALA A 110 8.75 -7.55 4.52
C ALA A 110 9.53 -8.86 4.62
N ALA A 111 9.54 -9.63 3.54
CA ALA A 111 10.37 -10.82 3.42
C ALA A 111 11.85 -10.45 3.30
N ARG A 112 12.75 -11.32 3.79
CA ARG A 112 14.17 -11.26 3.42
C ARG A 112 14.34 -11.95 2.08
N ILE A 113 15.05 -11.30 1.18
CA ILE A 113 15.27 -11.80 -0.18
C ILE A 113 16.74 -12.11 -0.33
N ALA A 114 17.06 -13.37 -0.64
CA ALA A 114 18.41 -13.80 -0.96
C ALA A 114 18.45 -14.24 -2.42
N VAL A 115 19.51 -13.85 -3.13
CA VAL A 115 19.72 -14.22 -4.53
C VAL A 115 21.03 -15.00 -4.65
N TYR A 116 20.92 -16.21 -5.22
CA TYR A 116 22.10 -17.03 -5.46
C TYR A 116 22.96 -16.45 -6.59
N THR A 117 24.22 -16.20 -6.31
CA THR A 117 25.22 -15.75 -7.30
C THR A 117 26.25 -16.87 -7.53
N PRO A 118 26.43 -17.34 -8.79
CA PRO A 118 27.43 -18.35 -9.10
C PRO A 118 28.86 -17.84 -8.83
N SER A 119 29.65 -18.60 -8.09
CA SER A 119 31.00 -18.23 -7.65
C SER A 119 32.04 -17.98 -8.77
N LYS A 120 31.72 -18.35 -10.01
CA LYS A 120 32.61 -18.22 -11.17
C LYS A 120 32.37 -16.95 -12.00
N ILE A 121 31.35 -16.16 -11.65
CA ILE A 121 30.98 -14.93 -12.39
C ILE A 121 31.28 -13.74 -11.49
N SER A 122 31.92 -12.70 -12.04
CA SER A 122 32.07 -11.44 -11.30
C SER A 122 30.71 -10.91 -10.91
N LEU A 123 30.55 -10.50 -9.66
CA LEU A 123 29.27 -9.99 -9.14
C LEU A 123 28.71 -8.87 -10.01
N SER A 124 29.57 -7.96 -10.47
CA SER A 124 29.17 -6.85 -11.34
C SER A 124 28.61 -7.30 -12.69
N SER A 125 29.26 -8.27 -13.36
CA SER A 125 28.79 -8.77 -14.65
C SER A 125 27.52 -9.64 -14.51
N PHE A 126 27.34 -10.33 -13.39
CA PHE A 126 26.11 -11.07 -13.10
C PHE A 126 24.94 -10.15 -12.83
N GLU A 127 25.14 -9.11 -12.02
CA GLU A 127 24.12 -8.11 -11.69
C GLU A 127 23.59 -7.35 -12.92
N ASP A 128 24.44 -7.14 -13.94
CA ASP A 128 24.06 -6.43 -15.15
C ASP A 128 23.31 -7.30 -16.17
N THR A 129 23.31 -8.62 -16.00
CA THR A 129 22.71 -9.57 -16.95
C THR A 129 21.57 -10.40 -16.38
N ASP A 130 21.48 -10.49 -15.05
CA ASP A 130 20.43 -11.27 -14.39
C ASP A 130 19.12 -10.49 -14.28
N ALA A 131 18.06 -11.01 -14.92
CA ALA A 131 16.76 -10.35 -14.97
C ALA A 131 16.12 -10.18 -13.58
N VAL A 132 16.33 -11.13 -12.65
CA VAL A 132 15.78 -11.05 -11.29
C VAL A 132 16.42 -9.90 -10.52
N LEU A 133 17.76 -9.77 -10.62
CA LEU A 133 18.49 -8.67 -9.99
C LEU A 133 18.12 -7.32 -10.58
N LEU A 134 17.96 -7.23 -11.90
CA LEU A 134 17.52 -6.01 -12.57
C LEU A 134 16.12 -5.58 -12.09
N VAL A 135 15.19 -6.54 -11.97
CA VAL A 135 13.84 -6.28 -11.46
C VAL A 135 13.87 -5.81 -10.01
N LEU A 136 14.63 -6.48 -9.13
CA LEU A 136 14.74 -6.10 -7.71
C LEU A 136 15.36 -4.70 -7.56
N LYS A 137 16.44 -4.40 -8.32
CA LYS A 137 17.06 -3.07 -8.34
C LYS A 137 16.08 -2.00 -8.83
N TYR A 138 15.39 -2.26 -9.95
CA TYR A 138 14.41 -1.32 -10.49
C TYR A 138 13.27 -1.07 -9.51
N ALA A 139 12.74 -2.10 -8.87
CA ALA A 139 11.71 -2.01 -7.85
C ALA A 139 12.19 -1.38 -6.53
N GLU A 140 13.50 -1.19 -6.36
CA GLU A 140 14.15 -0.72 -5.12
C GLU A 140 13.90 -1.67 -3.93
N ILE A 141 13.87 -2.97 -4.22
CA ILE A 141 13.73 -4.02 -3.23
C ILE A 141 15.13 -4.54 -2.86
N PRO A 142 15.59 -4.41 -1.61
CA PRO A 142 16.89 -4.89 -1.19
C PRO A 142 16.94 -6.42 -1.16
N PHE A 143 18.09 -6.96 -1.50
CA PHE A 143 18.40 -8.39 -1.48
C PHE A 143 19.82 -8.64 -0.95
N GLU A 144 20.12 -9.87 -0.58
CA GLU A 144 21.42 -10.35 -0.10
C GLU A 144 21.82 -11.66 -0.80
#